data_124453840710c3b9ea639ff1bb656d60
#
_entry.id   124453840710c3b9ea639ff1bb656d60
#
_cell.length_a   1.000
_cell.length_b   1.000
_cell.length_c   1.000
_cell.angle_alpha   90.00
_cell.angle_beta   90.00
_cell.angle_gamma   90.00
#
_symmetry.space_group_name_H-M   'P 1'
#
loop_
_entity.id
_entity.type
_entity.pdbx_description
1 polymer ?
#
loop_
_entity_poly.entity_id
_entity_poly.type
_entity_poly.pdbx_seq_one_letter_code
_entity_poly.pdbx_strand_id
1 'polypeptide(L)'
;MLSKFSGSRQDQQFVLLLVILLGILGISLFLAVSMGSVAIDLGDTYRIILSRLGFPLDVGEVSKSTLAIVWNMRFPRVLLGLIVGAGLSMCGSVMQSTVNNPIAEPYVLGISAGATLGATLSIILGLKVMISLGAFLGAILATIAVLIIASMQGRMTTSSLILSGTVVNALFLAFSNFIISVGANADSVMTIKFWTMGSLAGTSWADLVLPTIVVGIAFLFFSTQYRVFNAMMMGDEAALTLGIPLRFYWYLYVTMVAVLTAVLVATCGIIGFVGLITPHLARGLVGTSYKRLFPVATLLGALFVIWADVFSRIIIPNAELPIGIFTALVGAPFFIYIVGGRRREVRV
;
A
#
# COMPACT_ATOMS: atom_id res chain seq x y z
N MET A 1 10.28 -23.95 -33.72
CA MET A 1 10.31 -22.58 -34.33
C MET A 1 9.11 -21.71 -33.91
N LEU A 2 7.91 -22.27 -33.73
CA LEU A 2 6.69 -21.55 -33.32
C LEU A 2 6.72 -20.97 -31.88
N SER A 3 7.48 -21.56 -30.95
CA SER A 3 7.59 -21.07 -29.56
C SER A 3 8.36 -19.74 -29.40
N LYS A 4 9.28 -19.42 -30.31
CA LYS A 4 10.00 -18.12 -30.30
C LYS A 4 9.11 -16.95 -30.75
N PHE A 5 8.14 -17.19 -31.64
CA PHE A 5 7.23 -16.14 -32.12
C PHE A 5 6.13 -15.79 -31.11
N SER A 6 5.70 -16.73 -30.26
CA SER A 6 4.69 -16.47 -29.23
C SER A 6 5.28 -15.64 -28.06
N GLY A 7 6.52 -15.86 -27.69
CA GLY A 7 7.23 -15.07 -26.66
C GLY A 7 7.39 -13.59 -27.03
N SER A 8 7.77 -13.34 -28.29
CA SER A 8 7.94 -11.98 -28.81
C SER A 8 6.63 -11.17 -28.81
N ARG A 9 5.51 -11.80 -29.16
CA ARG A 9 4.18 -11.14 -29.18
C ARG A 9 3.67 -10.84 -27.77
N GLN A 10 3.85 -11.74 -26.83
CA GLN A 10 3.48 -11.53 -25.42
C GLN A 10 4.35 -10.46 -24.74
N ASP A 11 5.64 -10.39 -25.08
CA ASP A 11 6.51 -9.34 -24.54
C ASP A 11 6.17 -7.96 -25.12
N GLN A 12 5.80 -7.88 -26.40
CA GLN A 12 5.31 -6.64 -27.00
C GLN A 12 4.00 -6.15 -26.36
N GLN A 13 3.04 -7.05 -26.14
CA GLN A 13 1.78 -6.72 -25.46
C GLN A 13 2.01 -6.25 -24.02
N PHE A 14 2.95 -6.87 -23.31
CA PHE A 14 3.32 -6.46 -21.96
C PHE A 14 3.95 -5.05 -21.93
N VAL A 15 4.89 -4.77 -22.83
CA VAL A 15 5.51 -3.44 -22.94
C VAL A 15 4.46 -2.39 -23.29
N LEU A 16 3.56 -2.68 -24.23
CA LEU A 16 2.45 -1.78 -24.59
C LEU A 16 1.56 -1.49 -23.38
N LEU A 17 1.20 -2.52 -22.61
CA LEU A 17 0.39 -2.37 -21.40
C LEU A 17 1.10 -1.48 -20.37
N LEU A 18 2.40 -1.66 -20.16
CA LEU A 18 3.16 -0.80 -19.25
C LEU A 18 3.18 0.66 -19.71
N VAL A 19 3.38 0.90 -21.00
CA VAL A 19 3.35 2.28 -21.56
C VAL A 19 1.96 2.90 -21.38
N ILE A 20 0.89 2.15 -21.63
CA ILE A 20 -0.49 2.61 -21.40
C ILE A 20 -0.71 2.95 -19.91
N LEU A 21 -0.32 2.05 -18.99
CA LEU A 21 -0.49 2.28 -17.55
C LEU A 21 0.33 3.48 -17.06
N LEU A 22 1.55 3.67 -17.56
CA LEU A 22 2.37 4.85 -17.26
C LEU A 22 1.72 6.13 -17.82
N GLY A 23 1.17 6.08 -19.01
CA GLY A 23 0.41 7.20 -19.59
C GLY A 23 -0.83 7.55 -18.76
N ILE A 24 -1.61 6.54 -18.36
CA ILE A 24 -2.77 6.72 -17.48
C ILE A 24 -2.32 7.29 -16.13
N LEU A 25 -1.21 6.81 -15.55
CA LEU A 25 -0.66 7.31 -14.30
C LEU A 25 -0.27 8.78 -14.41
N GLY A 26 0.43 9.16 -15.48
CA GLY A 26 0.79 10.56 -15.74
C GLY A 26 -0.44 11.47 -15.83
N ILE A 27 -1.44 11.08 -16.61
CA ILE A 27 -2.71 11.82 -16.73
C ILE A 27 -3.43 11.89 -15.37
N SER A 28 -3.48 10.77 -14.63
CA SER A 28 -4.11 10.70 -13.32
C SER A 28 -3.46 11.63 -12.30
N LEU A 29 -2.14 11.79 -12.33
CA LEU A 29 -1.42 12.72 -11.45
C LEU A 29 -1.90 14.17 -11.67
N PHE A 30 -1.98 14.63 -12.91
CA PHE A 30 -2.45 15.99 -13.21
C PHE A 30 -3.93 16.18 -12.84
N LEU A 31 -4.79 15.23 -13.19
CA LEU A 31 -6.21 15.29 -12.85
C LEU A 31 -6.43 15.29 -11.33
N ALA A 32 -5.73 14.41 -10.59
CA ALA A 32 -5.86 14.31 -9.15
C ALA A 32 -5.43 15.56 -8.40
N VAL A 33 -4.45 16.32 -8.92
CA VAL A 33 -4.04 17.59 -8.32
C VAL A 33 -5.06 18.70 -8.60
N SER A 34 -5.70 18.72 -9.77
CA SER A 34 -6.73 19.73 -10.08
C SER A 34 -8.03 19.50 -9.30
N MET A 35 -8.39 18.21 -9.04
CA MET A 35 -9.64 17.85 -8.36
C MET A 35 -9.53 17.97 -6.85
N GLY A 36 -10.56 18.54 -6.19
CA GLY A 36 -10.63 18.67 -4.73
C GLY A 36 -11.75 19.61 -4.32
N SER A 37 -11.85 19.93 -3.01
CA SER A 37 -12.90 20.80 -2.44
C SER A 37 -12.96 22.20 -3.07
N VAL A 38 -11.83 22.72 -3.56
CA VAL A 38 -11.74 23.97 -4.33
C VAL A 38 -11.46 23.59 -5.77
N ALA A 39 -12.32 24.00 -6.70
CA ALA A 39 -12.09 23.79 -8.13
C ALA A 39 -10.92 24.68 -8.59
N ILE A 40 -9.91 24.07 -9.19
CA ILE A 40 -8.75 24.75 -9.79
C ILE A 40 -8.71 24.36 -11.26
N ASP A 41 -8.51 25.36 -12.12
CA ASP A 41 -8.44 25.11 -13.56
C ASP A 41 -7.28 24.16 -13.89
N LEU A 42 -7.52 23.28 -14.87
CA LEU A 42 -6.51 22.33 -15.34
C LEU A 42 -5.31 23.05 -15.94
N GLY A 43 -5.54 24.16 -16.66
CA GLY A 43 -4.49 24.97 -17.25
C GLY A 43 -3.57 25.58 -16.20
N ASP A 44 -4.14 26.13 -15.12
CA ASP A 44 -3.36 26.68 -14.00
C ASP A 44 -2.57 25.59 -13.29
N THR A 45 -3.20 24.44 -13.02
CA THR A 45 -2.54 23.27 -12.41
C THR A 45 -1.32 22.85 -13.24
N TYR A 46 -1.48 22.73 -14.57
CA TYR A 46 -0.44 22.36 -15.50
C TYR A 46 0.71 23.39 -15.49
N ARG A 47 0.39 24.70 -15.61
CA ARG A 47 1.38 25.78 -15.59
C ARG A 47 2.19 25.79 -14.30
N ILE A 48 1.52 25.66 -13.14
CA ILE A 48 2.18 25.65 -11.83
C ILE A 48 3.16 24.48 -11.73
N ILE A 49 2.71 23.25 -12.02
CA ILE A 49 3.54 22.07 -11.87
C ILE A 49 4.75 22.14 -12.79
N LEU A 50 4.57 22.43 -14.07
CA LEU A 50 5.67 22.47 -15.03
C LEU A 50 6.63 23.63 -14.75
N SER A 51 6.14 24.81 -14.38
CA SER A 51 7.00 25.93 -13.99
C SER A 51 7.90 25.57 -12.80
N ARG A 52 7.35 24.88 -11.80
CA ARG A 52 8.11 24.41 -10.63
C ARG A 52 9.08 23.28 -10.94
N LEU A 53 8.85 22.52 -12.01
CA LEU A 53 9.77 21.50 -12.52
C LEU A 53 10.87 22.09 -13.43
N GLY A 54 10.91 23.43 -13.62
CA GLY A 54 11.96 24.11 -14.34
C GLY A 54 11.64 24.46 -15.81
N PHE A 55 10.40 24.23 -16.26
CA PHE A 55 9.96 24.70 -17.59
C PHE A 55 9.62 26.19 -17.55
N PRO A 56 10.00 26.99 -18.56
CA PRO A 56 9.77 28.44 -18.61
C PRO A 56 8.31 28.77 -18.97
N LEU A 57 7.37 28.45 -18.08
CA LEU A 57 5.95 28.78 -18.23
C LEU A 57 5.59 29.96 -17.33
N ASP A 58 4.86 30.92 -17.89
CA ASP A 58 4.39 32.08 -17.15
C ASP A 58 3.22 31.69 -16.24
N VAL A 59 3.38 31.96 -14.96
CA VAL A 59 2.37 31.77 -13.89
C VAL A 59 1.86 33.12 -13.34
N GLY A 60 2.15 34.23 -14.03
CA GLY A 60 1.88 35.59 -13.53
C GLY A 60 0.43 35.90 -13.24
N GLU A 61 -0.53 35.26 -13.90
CA GLU A 61 -1.96 35.42 -13.69
C GLU A 61 -2.52 34.54 -12.56
N VAL A 62 -1.74 33.56 -12.09
CA VAL A 62 -2.21 32.62 -11.07
C VAL A 62 -2.09 33.24 -9.67
N SER A 63 -3.17 33.13 -8.88
CA SER A 63 -3.16 33.67 -7.52
C SER A 63 -2.14 32.93 -6.62
N LYS A 64 -1.54 33.67 -5.67
CA LYS A 64 -0.59 33.07 -4.71
C LYS A 64 -1.23 31.95 -3.89
N SER A 65 -2.54 32.05 -3.60
CA SER A 65 -3.31 31.03 -2.90
C SER A 65 -3.45 29.74 -3.74
N THR A 66 -3.78 29.87 -5.02
CA THR A 66 -3.86 28.74 -5.96
C THR A 66 -2.51 28.01 -6.08
N LEU A 67 -1.43 28.80 -6.21
CA LEU A 67 -0.08 28.24 -6.26
C LEU A 67 0.28 27.47 -4.98
N ALA A 68 -0.06 28.01 -3.80
CA ALA A 68 0.18 27.35 -2.53
C ALA A 68 -0.64 26.05 -2.39
N ILE A 69 -1.92 26.07 -2.77
CA ILE A 69 -2.78 24.88 -2.73
C ILE A 69 -2.24 23.78 -3.66
N VAL A 70 -1.91 24.11 -4.89
CA VAL A 70 -1.42 23.14 -5.87
C VAL A 70 -0.08 22.56 -5.44
N TRP A 71 0.92 23.42 -5.17
CA TRP A 71 2.30 22.98 -4.98
C TRP A 71 2.61 22.47 -3.58
N ASN A 72 2.04 23.10 -2.52
CA ASN A 72 2.38 22.74 -1.15
C ASN A 72 1.40 21.77 -0.49
N MET A 73 0.16 21.65 -1.02
CA MET A 73 -0.85 20.78 -0.41
C MET A 73 -1.22 19.60 -1.30
N ARG A 74 -1.66 19.86 -2.56
CA ARG A 74 -2.23 18.80 -3.39
C ARG A 74 -1.18 17.94 -4.07
N PHE A 75 -0.13 18.54 -4.61
CA PHE A 75 0.88 17.79 -5.35
C PHE A 75 1.66 16.81 -4.46
N PRO A 76 2.16 17.21 -3.26
CA PRO A 76 2.77 16.26 -2.33
C PRO A 76 1.80 15.13 -1.89
N ARG A 77 0.54 15.46 -1.64
CA ARG A 77 -0.50 14.50 -1.26
C ARG A 77 -0.72 13.43 -2.35
N VAL A 78 -0.84 13.85 -3.61
CA VAL A 78 -1.03 12.93 -4.74
C VAL A 78 0.21 12.06 -4.96
N LEU A 79 1.41 12.62 -4.81
CA LEU A 79 2.67 11.87 -4.86
C LEU A 79 2.75 10.86 -3.72
N LEU A 80 2.33 11.22 -2.49
CA LEU A 80 2.27 10.26 -1.40
C LEU A 80 1.28 9.14 -1.72
N GLY A 81 0.12 9.44 -2.29
CA GLY A 81 -0.85 8.44 -2.75
C GLY A 81 -0.26 7.45 -3.74
N LEU A 82 0.53 7.94 -4.72
CA LEU A 82 1.28 7.11 -5.66
C LEU A 82 2.23 6.17 -4.92
N ILE A 83 3.07 6.70 -4.03
CA ILE A 83 4.12 5.97 -3.31
C ILE A 83 3.49 4.91 -2.40
N VAL A 84 2.47 5.28 -1.63
CA VAL A 84 1.75 4.39 -0.72
C VAL A 84 1.04 3.28 -1.49
N GLY A 85 0.34 3.62 -2.56
CA GLY A 85 -0.34 2.65 -3.40
C GLY A 85 0.60 1.65 -4.04
N ALA A 86 1.71 2.12 -4.62
CA ALA A 86 2.77 1.28 -5.15
C ALA A 86 3.35 0.36 -4.07
N GLY A 87 3.72 0.92 -2.91
CA GLY A 87 4.32 0.19 -1.81
C GLY A 87 3.41 -0.89 -1.23
N LEU A 88 2.15 -0.58 -0.94
CA LEU A 88 1.19 -1.56 -0.41
C LEU A 88 0.90 -2.68 -1.42
N SER A 89 0.81 -2.36 -2.71
CA SER A 89 0.64 -3.34 -3.78
C SER A 89 1.84 -4.29 -3.89
N MET A 90 3.06 -3.75 -3.79
CA MET A 90 4.28 -4.56 -3.73
C MET A 90 4.27 -5.49 -2.52
N CYS A 91 3.97 -4.96 -1.33
CA CYS A 91 3.85 -5.75 -0.10
C CYS A 91 2.85 -6.90 -0.26
N GLY A 92 1.67 -6.62 -0.83
CA GLY A 92 0.66 -7.63 -1.11
C GLY A 92 1.17 -8.70 -2.08
N SER A 93 1.79 -8.29 -3.20
CA SER A 93 2.35 -9.20 -4.19
C SER A 93 3.39 -10.15 -3.57
N VAL A 94 4.31 -9.60 -2.79
CA VAL A 94 5.36 -10.37 -2.11
C VAL A 94 4.78 -11.31 -1.06
N MET A 95 3.85 -10.83 -0.23
CA MET A 95 3.20 -11.68 0.78
C MET A 95 2.44 -12.84 0.15
N GLN A 96 1.67 -12.59 -0.90
CA GLN A 96 0.91 -13.64 -1.60
C GLN A 96 1.81 -14.73 -2.17
N SER A 97 3.00 -14.37 -2.65
CA SER A 97 4.00 -15.34 -3.11
C SER A 97 4.65 -16.07 -1.95
N THR A 98 5.08 -15.33 -0.92
CA THR A 98 5.84 -15.87 0.21
C THR A 98 5.05 -16.90 1.01
N VAL A 99 3.76 -16.64 1.23
CA VAL A 99 2.88 -17.57 1.97
C VAL A 99 2.06 -18.49 1.05
N ASN A 100 2.31 -18.43 -0.27
CA ASN A 100 1.57 -19.18 -1.29
C ASN A 100 0.04 -19.10 -1.10
N ASN A 101 -0.45 -17.88 -0.82
CA ASN A 101 -1.86 -17.63 -0.59
C ASN A 101 -2.30 -16.34 -1.29
N PRO A 102 -3.19 -16.41 -2.29
CA PRO A 102 -3.61 -15.24 -3.08
C PRO A 102 -4.41 -14.19 -2.30
N ILE A 103 -4.81 -14.50 -1.07
CA ILE A 103 -5.54 -13.58 -0.19
C ILE A 103 -4.69 -13.04 0.96
N ALA A 104 -3.39 -13.29 0.95
CA ALA A 104 -2.50 -12.78 1.98
C ALA A 104 -2.30 -11.27 1.84
N GLU A 105 -2.43 -10.58 2.95
CA GLU A 105 -2.14 -9.15 3.10
C GLU A 105 -0.99 -8.91 4.10
N PRO A 106 -0.24 -7.81 3.97
CA PRO A 106 0.81 -7.48 4.95
C PRO A 106 0.28 -7.33 6.39
N TYR A 107 -0.97 -6.94 6.56
CA TYR A 107 -1.59 -6.74 7.88
C TYR A 107 -1.77 -8.02 8.70
N VAL A 108 -1.70 -9.19 8.08
CA VAL A 108 -1.63 -10.49 8.78
C VAL A 108 -0.43 -10.56 9.75
N LEU A 109 0.62 -9.75 9.51
CA LEU A 109 1.79 -9.65 10.37
C LEU A 109 1.58 -8.82 11.65
N GLY A 110 0.35 -8.46 12.00
CA GLY A 110 0.06 -7.67 13.21
C GLY A 110 0.36 -6.16 13.07
N ILE A 111 0.81 -5.72 11.90
CA ILE A 111 1.31 -4.37 11.65
C ILE A 111 0.27 -3.30 12.00
N SER A 112 -0.99 -3.49 11.61
CA SER A 112 -2.05 -2.50 11.86
C SER A 112 -2.36 -2.33 13.34
N ALA A 113 -2.49 -3.43 14.09
CA ALA A 113 -2.74 -3.38 15.52
C ALA A 113 -1.55 -2.81 16.31
N GLY A 114 -0.33 -3.20 15.90
CA GLY A 114 0.89 -2.65 16.47
C GLY A 114 1.02 -1.14 16.23
N ALA A 115 0.79 -0.69 15.00
CA ALA A 115 0.80 0.72 14.65
C ALA A 115 -0.26 1.50 15.42
N THR A 116 -1.47 0.94 15.56
CA THR A 116 -2.56 1.53 16.36
C THR A 116 -2.14 1.70 17.82
N LEU A 117 -1.56 0.67 18.43
CA LEU A 117 -1.09 0.74 19.82
C LEU A 117 -0.01 1.81 20.00
N GLY A 118 1.00 1.83 19.11
CA GLY A 118 2.08 2.81 19.16
C GLY A 118 1.61 4.24 18.94
N ALA A 119 0.70 4.47 17.98
CA ALA A 119 0.08 5.77 17.76
C ALA A 119 -0.78 6.20 18.96
N THR A 120 -1.58 5.28 19.52
CA THR A 120 -2.41 5.53 20.71
C THR A 120 -1.57 5.97 21.89
N LEU A 121 -0.48 5.27 22.17
CA LEU A 121 0.47 5.66 23.23
C LEU A 121 1.03 7.06 23.00
N SER A 122 1.49 7.35 21.79
CA SER A 122 2.06 8.66 21.46
C SER A 122 1.05 9.80 21.61
N ILE A 123 -0.21 9.58 21.18
CA ILE A 123 -1.29 10.57 21.28
C ILE A 123 -1.66 10.84 22.74
N ILE A 124 -1.85 9.79 23.55
CA ILE A 124 -2.25 9.92 24.96
C ILE A 124 -1.14 10.55 25.82
N LEU A 125 0.14 10.23 25.51
CA LEU A 125 1.30 10.86 26.16
C LEU A 125 1.56 12.30 25.69
N GLY A 126 0.75 12.84 24.77
CA GLY A 126 0.92 14.19 24.23
C GLY A 126 2.09 14.35 23.25
N LEU A 127 2.71 13.25 22.82
CA LEU A 127 3.87 13.23 21.92
C LEU A 127 3.45 13.37 20.45
N LYS A 128 2.70 14.42 20.12
CA LYS A 128 2.09 14.62 18.78
C LYS A 128 3.10 14.53 17.63
N VAL A 129 4.34 15.03 17.84
CA VAL A 129 5.41 14.99 16.82
C VAL A 129 5.94 13.57 16.60
N MET A 130 5.71 12.65 17.53
CA MET A 130 6.23 11.27 17.50
C MET A 130 5.17 10.22 17.16
N ILE A 131 3.96 10.60 16.73
CA ILE A 131 2.89 9.64 16.41
C ILE A 131 3.37 8.65 15.34
N SER A 132 3.99 9.13 14.26
CA SER A 132 4.53 8.26 13.19
C SER A 132 5.63 7.34 13.70
N LEU A 133 6.53 7.83 14.55
CA LEU A 133 7.58 6.99 15.14
C LEU A 133 6.99 5.93 16.08
N GLY A 134 6.03 6.29 16.92
CA GLY A 134 5.33 5.35 17.78
C GLY A 134 4.59 4.28 16.99
N ALA A 135 3.87 4.67 15.93
CA ALA A 135 3.21 3.75 15.04
C ALA A 135 4.18 2.78 14.36
N PHE A 136 5.31 3.30 13.85
CA PHE A 136 6.37 2.47 13.26
C PHE A 136 6.92 1.44 14.25
N LEU A 137 7.32 1.89 15.43
CA LEU A 137 7.86 1.02 16.47
C LEU A 137 6.84 -0.03 16.93
N GLY A 138 5.59 0.37 17.12
CA GLY A 138 4.50 -0.54 17.47
C GLY A 138 4.26 -1.60 16.39
N ALA A 139 4.29 -1.21 15.11
CA ALA A 139 4.17 -2.14 13.98
C ALA A 139 5.31 -3.17 13.95
N ILE A 140 6.54 -2.72 14.14
CA ILE A 140 7.71 -3.61 14.17
C ILE A 140 7.65 -4.56 15.38
N LEU A 141 7.29 -4.07 16.58
CA LEU A 141 7.14 -4.89 17.78
C LEU A 141 6.07 -5.97 17.58
N ALA A 142 4.92 -5.63 16.99
CA ALA A 142 3.88 -6.59 16.68
C ALA A 142 4.37 -7.65 15.70
N THR A 143 5.08 -7.24 14.63
CA THR A 143 5.64 -8.19 13.66
C THR A 143 6.66 -9.13 14.31
N ILE A 144 7.55 -8.61 15.15
CA ILE A 144 8.51 -9.44 15.90
C ILE A 144 7.76 -10.46 16.76
N ALA A 145 6.72 -10.05 17.49
CA ALA A 145 5.89 -10.94 18.28
C ALA A 145 5.24 -12.05 17.43
N VAL A 146 4.69 -11.68 16.26
CA VAL A 146 4.12 -12.65 15.29
C VAL A 146 5.17 -13.66 14.85
N LEU A 147 6.37 -13.19 14.46
CA LEU A 147 7.44 -14.07 13.99
C LEU A 147 7.95 -15.00 15.08
N ILE A 148 8.09 -14.52 16.32
CA ILE A 148 8.47 -15.34 17.47
C ILE A 148 7.43 -16.45 17.69
N ILE A 149 6.14 -16.10 17.80
CA ILE A 149 5.07 -17.06 18.05
C ILE A 149 4.95 -18.06 16.90
N ALA A 150 5.00 -17.59 15.63
CA ALA A 150 4.92 -18.45 14.45
C ALA A 150 6.07 -19.45 14.35
N SER A 151 7.26 -19.11 14.89
CA SER A 151 8.46 -19.96 14.88
C SER A 151 8.54 -20.96 16.05
N MET A 152 7.72 -20.82 17.11
CA MET A 152 7.77 -21.67 18.30
C MET A 152 7.52 -23.16 18.01
N GLN A 153 6.81 -23.48 16.91
CA GLN A 153 6.54 -24.88 16.50
C GLN A 153 7.63 -25.46 15.57
N GLY A 154 8.79 -24.81 15.45
CA GLY A 154 9.97 -25.31 14.72
C GLY A 154 9.97 -25.01 13.22
N ARG A 155 8.83 -24.96 12.55
CA ARG A 155 8.69 -24.54 11.14
C ARG A 155 7.63 -23.47 11.01
N MET A 156 8.00 -22.33 10.40
CA MET A 156 7.00 -21.35 10.00
C MET A 156 6.17 -21.90 8.84
N THR A 157 4.86 -21.97 9.05
CA THR A 157 3.88 -22.32 8.02
C THR A 157 2.94 -21.15 7.81
N THR A 158 2.26 -21.12 6.66
CA THR A 158 1.20 -20.14 6.40
C THR A 158 0.16 -20.11 7.52
N SER A 159 -0.26 -21.28 7.99
CA SER A 159 -1.24 -21.40 9.08
C SER A 159 -0.72 -20.85 10.41
N SER A 160 0.54 -21.17 10.80
CA SER A 160 1.13 -20.65 12.03
C SER A 160 1.29 -19.12 11.98
N LEU A 161 1.64 -18.57 10.81
CA LEU A 161 1.74 -17.11 10.63
C LEU A 161 0.38 -16.42 10.76
N ILE A 162 -0.66 -16.93 10.10
CA ILE A 162 -2.01 -16.36 10.17
C ILE A 162 -2.56 -16.44 11.60
N LEU A 163 -2.41 -17.57 12.26
CA LEU A 163 -2.86 -17.75 13.64
C LEU A 163 -2.13 -16.82 14.61
N SER A 164 -0.81 -16.77 14.52
CA SER A 164 0.02 -15.86 15.34
C SER A 164 -0.36 -14.40 15.10
N GLY A 165 -0.55 -14.02 13.83
CA GLY A 165 -0.99 -12.68 13.47
C GLY A 165 -2.36 -12.34 14.06
N THR A 166 -3.31 -13.26 14.02
CA THR A 166 -4.65 -13.06 14.61
C THR A 166 -4.57 -12.85 16.13
N VAL A 167 -3.78 -13.67 16.83
CA VAL A 167 -3.59 -13.56 18.28
C VAL A 167 -2.90 -12.24 18.66
N VAL A 168 -1.83 -11.89 17.97
CA VAL A 168 -1.10 -10.63 18.21
C VAL A 168 -1.97 -9.42 17.90
N ASN A 169 -2.73 -9.44 16.80
CA ASN A 169 -3.69 -8.38 16.48
C ASN A 169 -4.71 -8.19 17.61
N ALA A 170 -5.31 -9.28 18.10
CA ALA A 170 -6.28 -9.21 19.20
C ALA A 170 -5.65 -8.65 20.48
N LEU A 171 -4.44 -9.09 20.83
CA LEU A 171 -3.72 -8.64 22.01
C LEU A 171 -3.36 -7.14 21.93
N PHE A 172 -2.79 -6.69 20.82
CA PHE A 172 -2.36 -5.30 20.66
C PHE A 172 -3.56 -4.34 20.59
N LEU A 173 -4.67 -4.75 19.96
CA LEU A 173 -5.91 -3.99 19.97
C LEU A 173 -6.53 -3.94 21.37
N ALA A 174 -6.48 -5.04 22.14
CA ALA A 174 -6.94 -5.04 23.52
C ALA A 174 -6.15 -4.06 24.39
N PHE A 175 -4.80 -4.05 24.27
CA PHE A 175 -3.96 -3.06 24.95
C PHE A 175 -4.27 -1.63 24.51
N SER A 176 -4.45 -1.39 23.20
CA SER A 176 -4.82 -0.06 22.69
C SER A 176 -6.14 0.41 23.30
N ASN A 177 -7.18 -0.45 23.30
CA ASN A 177 -8.48 -0.13 23.87
C ASN A 177 -8.43 0.08 25.39
N PHE A 178 -7.62 -0.71 26.10
CA PHE A 178 -7.39 -0.52 27.53
C PHE A 178 -6.80 0.87 27.84
N ILE A 179 -5.74 1.24 27.10
CA ILE A 179 -5.08 2.55 27.26
C ILE A 179 -6.03 3.69 26.92
N ILE A 180 -6.84 3.56 25.87
CA ILE A 180 -7.88 4.54 25.52
C ILE A 180 -8.90 4.68 26.65
N SER A 181 -9.36 3.58 27.21
CA SER A 181 -10.39 3.59 28.27
C SER A 181 -9.92 4.22 29.58
N VAL A 182 -8.62 4.15 29.89
CA VAL A 182 -8.06 4.66 31.15
C VAL A 182 -7.51 6.09 31.00
N GLY A 183 -6.91 6.40 29.86
CA GLY A 183 -6.09 7.63 29.72
C GLY A 183 -6.56 8.65 28.68
N ALA A 184 -7.54 8.30 27.82
CA ALA A 184 -7.91 9.19 26.73
C ALA A 184 -9.00 10.20 27.14
N ASN A 185 -8.85 11.43 26.68
CA ASN A 185 -9.92 12.42 26.63
C ASN A 185 -10.64 12.38 25.27
N ALA A 186 -11.74 13.13 25.12
CA ALA A 186 -12.55 13.14 23.89
C ALA A 186 -11.72 13.51 22.64
N ASP A 187 -10.82 14.47 22.73
CA ASP A 187 -9.97 14.90 21.62
C ASP A 187 -8.96 13.83 21.21
N SER A 188 -8.37 13.14 22.19
CA SER A 188 -7.46 12.02 21.95
C SER A 188 -8.17 10.85 21.27
N VAL A 189 -9.39 10.50 21.71
CA VAL A 189 -10.21 9.45 21.08
C VAL A 189 -10.50 9.79 19.62
N MET A 190 -10.89 11.05 19.35
CA MET A 190 -11.16 11.51 17.99
C MET A 190 -9.91 11.45 17.12
N THR A 191 -8.76 11.91 17.63
CA THR A 191 -7.49 11.88 16.92
C THR A 191 -7.06 10.43 16.60
N ILE A 192 -7.15 9.51 17.56
CA ILE A 192 -6.83 8.09 17.35
C ILE A 192 -7.76 7.50 16.29
N LYS A 193 -9.05 7.78 16.37
CA LYS A 193 -10.05 7.29 15.41
C LYS A 193 -9.73 7.75 13.99
N PHE A 194 -9.46 9.03 13.77
CA PHE A 194 -9.11 9.55 12.44
C PHE A 194 -7.77 9.00 11.94
N TRP A 195 -6.78 8.90 12.83
CA TRP A 195 -5.47 8.32 12.45
C TRP A 195 -5.60 6.87 12.00
N THR A 196 -6.37 6.04 12.71
CA THR A 196 -6.57 4.63 12.36
C THR A 196 -7.34 4.42 11.07
N MET A 197 -8.13 5.38 10.64
CA MET A 197 -8.87 5.32 9.37
C MET A 197 -8.00 5.63 8.14
N GLY A 198 -6.78 6.11 8.35
CA GLY A 198 -5.85 6.48 7.29
C GLY A 198 -6.21 7.78 6.58
N SER A 199 -5.21 8.62 6.33
CA SER A 199 -5.37 9.89 5.63
C SER A 199 -4.08 10.28 4.92
N LEU A 200 -4.21 10.90 3.75
CA LEU A 200 -3.12 11.56 3.03
C LEU A 200 -3.17 13.09 3.20
N ALA A 201 -4.12 13.60 4.00
CA ALA A 201 -4.26 15.02 4.27
C ALA A 201 -3.08 15.56 5.09
N GLY A 202 -2.71 16.81 4.85
CA GLY A 202 -1.61 17.47 5.56
C GLY A 202 -0.21 17.02 5.14
N THR A 203 -0.07 16.21 4.10
CA THR A 203 1.22 15.77 3.55
C THR A 203 2.05 16.96 3.09
N SER A 204 3.27 17.06 3.56
CA SER A 204 4.30 18.00 3.11
C SER A 204 5.35 17.30 2.24
N TRP A 205 6.21 18.09 1.58
CA TRP A 205 7.33 17.55 0.78
C TRP A 205 8.32 16.72 1.63
N ALA A 206 8.50 17.08 2.91
CA ALA A 206 9.38 16.35 3.81
C ALA A 206 8.86 14.93 4.11
N ASP A 207 7.55 14.74 4.17
CA ASP A 207 6.91 13.47 4.44
C ASP A 207 7.07 12.45 3.30
N LEU A 208 7.40 12.91 2.09
CA LEU A 208 7.65 12.06 0.94
C LEU A 208 9.01 11.37 0.96
N VAL A 209 10.00 11.95 1.62
CA VAL A 209 11.41 11.55 1.48
C VAL A 209 11.61 10.09 1.92
N LEU A 210 11.22 9.77 3.14
CA LEU A 210 11.40 8.42 3.68
C LEU A 210 10.60 7.35 2.92
N PRO A 211 9.27 7.52 2.68
CA PRO A 211 8.52 6.56 1.89
C PRO A 211 9.07 6.36 0.48
N THR A 212 9.49 7.44 -0.21
CA THR A 212 10.06 7.33 -1.56
C THR A 212 11.32 6.50 -1.59
N ILE A 213 12.24 6.73 -0.64
CA ILE A 213 13.50 5.97 -0.55
C ILE A 213 13.20 4.49 -0.28
N VAL A 214 12.36 4.20 0.72
CA VAL A 214 12.08 2.82 1.15
C VAL A 214 11.32 2.06 0.06
N VAL A 215 10.31 2.67 -0.55
CA VAL A 215 9.55 2.08 -1.67
C VAL A 215 10.44 1.89 -2.91
N GLY A 216 11.31 2.86 -3.22
CA GLY A 216 12.24 2.77 -4.35
C GLY A 216 13.24 1.62 -4.18
N ILE A 217 13.87 1.50 -3.00
CA ILE A 217 14.78 0.40 -2.68
C ILE A 217 14.05 -0.95 -2.75
N ALA A 218 12.85 -1.04 -2.16
CA ALA A 218 12.04 -2.24 -2.18
C ALA A 218 11.64 -2.63 -3.61
N PHE A 219 11.26 -1.67 -4.46
CA PHE A 219 10.93 -1.92 -5.86
C PHE A 219 12.13 -2.51 -6.62
N LEU A 220 13.29 -1.90 -6.49
CA LEU A 220 14.51 -2.38 -7.14
C LEU A 220 14.87 -3.79 -6.67
N PHE A 221 14.86 -4.03 -5.36
CA PHE A 221 15.17 -5.35 -4.80
C PHE A 221 14.16 -6.41 -5.25
N PHE A 222 12.87 -6.21 -5.02
CA PHE A 222 11.84 -7.21 -5.35
C PHE A 222 11.74 -7.50 -6.85
N SER A 223 12.01 -6.51 -7.71
CA SER A 223 12.06 -6.70 -9.16
C SER A 223 13.11 -7.73 -9.59
N THR A 224 14.21 -7.88 -8.84
CA THR A 224 15.24 -8.90 -9.11
C THR A 224 14.83 -10.30 -8.65
N GLN A 225 13.85 -10.41 -7.74
CA GLN A 225 13.49 -11.66 -7.07
C GLN A 225 12.41 -12.48 -7.79
N TYR A 226 12.00 -12.08 -8.99
CA TYR A 226 10.87 -12.70 -9.72
C TYR A 226 11.00 -14.22 -9.89
N ARG A 227 12.23 -14.76 -10.00
CA ARG A 227 12.48 -16.21 -10.12
C ARG A 227 12.13 -16.94 -8.82
N VAL A 228 12.53 -16.36 -7.69
CA VAL A 228 12.24 -16.91 -6.36
C VAL A 228 10.74 -16.85 -6.08
N PHE A 229 10.09 -15.73 -6.39
CA PHE A 229 8.64 -15.60 -6.24
C PHE A 229 7.87 -16.62 -7.09
N ASN A 230 8.26 -16.81 -8.35
CA ASN A 230 7.64 -17.81 -9.22
C ASN A 230 7.78 -19.23 -8.65
N ALA A 231 8.95 -19.56 -8.11
CA ALA A 231 9.18 -20.88 -7.52
C ALA A 231 8.39 -21.08 -6.22
N MET A 232 8.33 -20.06 -5.34
CA MET A 232 7.51 -20.11 -4.10
C MET A 232 6.02 -20.30 -4.40
N MET A 233 5.52 -19.70 -5.48
CA MET A 233 4.12 -19.89 -5.93
C MET A 233 3.82 -21.31 -6.45
N MET A 234 4.83 -22.11 -6.78
CA MET A 234 4.66 -23.51 -7.16
C MET A 234 4.49 -24.44 -5.94
N GLY A 235 4.68 -23.90 -4.75
CA GLY A 235 4.64 -24.62 -3.47
C GLY A 235 6.04 -24.94 -2.92
N ASP A 236 6.08 -25.20 -1.61
CA ASP A 236 7.32 -25.36 -0.85
C ASP A 236 8.17 -26.54 -1.37
N GLU A 237 7.55 -27.66 -1.70
CA GLU A 237 8.28 -28.83 -2.22
C GLU A 237 8.95 -28.57 -3.56
N ALA A 238 8.25 -27.89 -4.47
CA ALA A 238 8.80 -27.53 -5.77
C ALA A 238 9.96 -26.51 -5.62
N ALA A 239 9.80 -25.51 -4.75
CA ALA A 239 10.84 -24.53 -4.50
C ALA A 239 12.11 -25.14 -3.87
N LEU A 240 11.96 -26.09 -2.93
CA LEU A 240 13.07 -26.84 -2.32
C LEU A 240 13.79 -27.71 -3.35
N THR A 241 13.07 -28.38 -4.25
CA THR A 241 13.64 -29.20 -5.34
C THR A 241 14.46 -28.33 -6.30
N LEU A 242 14.06 -27.07 -6.50
CA LEU A 242 14.83 -26.09 -7.28
C LEU A 242 16.03 -25.51 -6.51
N GLY A 243 16.33 -25.99 -5.29
CA GLY A 243 17.47 -25.56 -4.48
C GLY A 243 17.29 -24.21 -3.79
N ILE A 244 16.06 -23.72 -3.66
CA ILE A 244 15.79 -22.43 -3.01
C ILE A 244 15.77 -22.60 -1.50
N PRO A 245 16.62 -21.88 -0.72
CA PRO A 245 16.59 -21.92 0.73
C PRO A 245 15.38 -21.15 1.27
N LEU A 246 14.20 -21.80 1.24
CA LEU A 246 12.90 -21.20 1.57
C LEU A 246 12.91 -20.44 2.91
N ARG A 247 13.54 -21.03 3.94
CA ARG A 247 13.59 -20.43 5.27
C ARG A 247 14.24 -19.04 5.24
N PHE A 248 15.34 -18.89 4.50
CA PHE A 248 16.04 -17.61 4.35
C PHE A 248 15.16 -16.58 3.64
N TYR A 249 14.56 -16.92 2.50
CA TYR A 249 13.71 -16.01 1.73
C TYR A 249 12.42 -15.66 2.45
N TRP A 250 11.87 -16.59 3.22
CA TRP A 250 10.71 -16.35 4.07
C TRP A 250 10.97 -15.22 5.08
N TYR A 251 12.02 -15.36 5.90
CA TYR A 251 12.39 -14.32 6.88
C TYR A 251 12.73 -13.00 6.19
N LEU A 252 13.50 -13.05 5.11
CA LEU A 252 13.91 -11.86 4.38
C LEU A 252 12.70 -11.09 3.84
N TYR A 253 11.80 -11.76 3.13
CA TYR A 253 10.65 -11.10 2.51
C TYR A 253 9.63 -10.63 3.53
N VAL A 254 9.31 -11.42 4.56
CA VAL A 254 8.40 -11.01 5.62
C VAL A 254 8.95 -9.80 6.37
N THR A 255 10.24 -9.78 6.69
CA THR A 255 10.87 -8.62 7.35
C THR A 255 10.85 -7.39 6.46
N MET A 256 11.20 -7.51 5.19
CA MET A 256 11.16 -6.37 4.25
C MET A 256 9.75 -5.82 4.06
N VAL A 257 8.75 -6.70 3.90
CA VAL A 257 7.34 -6.31 3.81
C VAL A 257 6.89 -5.62 5.10
N ALA A 258 7.29 -6.14 6.26
CA ALA A 258 6.94 -5.55 7.54
C ALA A 258 7.51 -4.13 7.69
N VAL A 259 8.80 -3.94 7.40
CA VAL A 259 9.45 -2.61 7.46
C VAL A 259 8.79 -1.65 6.46
N LEU A 260 8.61 -2.08 5.22
CA LEU A 260 7.98 -1.26 4.19
C LEU A 260 6.55 -0.86 4.59
N THR A 261 5.73 -1.82 5.01
CA THR A 261 4.35 -1.54 5.45
C THR A 261 4.33 -0.66 6.70
N ALA A 262 5.23 -0.89 7.68
CA ALA A 262 5.33 -0.08 8.89
C ALA A 262 5.66 1.39 8.57
N VAL A 263 6.58 1.66 7.63
CA VAL A 263 6.88 3.03 7.16
C VAL A 263 5.66 3.67 6.52
N LEU A 264 4.96 2.96 5.63
CA LEU A 264 3.78 3.48 4.95
C LEU A 264 2.64 3.78 5.93
N VAL A 265 2.35 2.85 6.84
CA VAL A 265 1.31 3.03 7.87
C VAL A 265 1.67 4.14 8.85
N ALA A 266 2.93 4.26 9.24
CA ALA A 266 3.40 5.35 10.09
C ALA A 266 3.21 6.73 9.44
N THR A 267 3.26 6.81 8.11
CA THR A 267 3.12 8.06 7.36
C THR A 267 1.66 8.44 7.13
N CYS A 268 0.79 7.49 6.79
CA CYS A 268 -0.57 7.79 6.32
C CYS A 268 -1.69 7.06 7.09
N GLY A 269 -1.38 6.35 8.18
CA GLY A 269 -2.35 5.48 8.85
C GLY A 269 -2.65 4.21 8.07
N ILE A 270 -3.74 3.52 8.44
CA ILE A 270 -4.07 2.20 7.89
C ILE A 270 -4.89 2.34 6.61
N ILE A 271 -4.36 1.81 5.49
CA ILE A 271 -5.04 1.76 4.19
C ILE A 271 -5.10 0.31 3.74
N GLY A 272 -6.26 -0.33 3.89
CA GLY A 272 -6.46 -1.75 3.56
C GLY A 272 -6.82 -2.00 2.10
N PHE A 273 -6.89 -3.29 1.73
CA PHE A 273 -7.33 -3.83 0.45
C PHE A 273 -6.43 -3.55 -0.76
N VAL A 274 -5.54 -2.57 -0.74
CA VAL A 274 -4.65 -2.24 -1.87
C VAL A 274 -3.81 -3.45 -2.25
N GLY A 275 -3.08 -4.03 -1.28
CA GLY A 275 -2.23 -5.19 -1.47
C GLY A 275 -2.97 -6.49 -1.78
N LEU A 276 -4.29 -6.53 -1.57
CA LEU A 276 -5.13 -7.66 -1.90
C LEU A 276 -5.64 -7.60 -3.35
N ILE A 277 -6.19 -6.44 -3.72
CA ILE A 277 -6.91 -6.24 -4.99
C ILE A 277 -5.94 -6.14 -6.16
N THR A 278 -4.91 -5.31 -6.03
CA THR A 278 -4.07 -4.91 -7.17
C THR A 278 -3.23 -6.05 -7.75
N PRO A 279 -2.65 -6.98 -6.96
CA PRO A 279 -2.01 -8.16 -7.53
C PRO A 279 -3.00 -9.12 -8.18
N HIS A 280 -4.23 -9.18 -7.66
CA HIS A 280 -5.29 -10.00 -8.27
C HIS A 280 -5.69 -9.47 -9.64
N LEU A 281 -5.92 -8.15 -9.77
CA LEU A 281 -6.17 -7.50 -11.05
C LEU A 281 -5.00 -7.70 -12.03
N ALA A 282 -3.76 -7.54 -11.55
CA ALA A 282 -2.58 -7.75 -12.36
C ALA A 282 -2.50 -9.18 -12.91
N ARG A 283 -2.86 -10.20 -12.10
CA ARG A 283 -2.93 -11.61 -12.59
C ARG A 283 -3.93 -11.78 -13.73
N GLY A 284 -5.06 -11.11 -13.66
CA GLY A 284 -6.06 -11.13 -14.74
C GLY A 284 -5.53 -10.52 -16.04
N LEU A 285 -4.66 -9.51 -15.96
CA LEU A 285 -4.12 -8.80 -17.13
C LEU A 285 -2.90 -9.48 -17.75
N VAL A 286 -1.95 -9.94 -16.93
CA VAL A 286 -0.62 -10.39 -17.42
C VAL A 286 -0.25 -11.81 -16.98
N GLY A 287 -1.17 -12.54 -16.36
CA GLY A 287 -0.95 -13.89 -15.85
C GLY A 287 -0.18 -13.91 -14.54
N THR A 288 0.31 -15.12 -14.17
CA THR A 288 0.89 -15.40 -12.85
C THR A 288 2.39 -15.16 -12.76
N SER A 289 3.09 -14.91 -13.89
CA SER A 289 4.53 -14.70 -13.90
C SER A 289 4.91 -13.39 -13.20
N TYR A 290 5.68 -13.47 -12.11
CA TYR A 290 6.09 -12.31 -11.31
C TYR A 290 6.92 -11.27 -12.07
N LYS A 291 7.62 -11.67 -13.11
CA LYS A 291 8.34 -10.74 -13.99
C LYS A 291 7.40 -9.69 -14.60
N ARG A 292 6.16 -10.09 -14.92
CA ARG A 292 5.14 -9.22 -15.52
C ARG A 292 4.14 -8.70 -14.47
N LEU A 293 3.76 -9.56 -13.53
CA LEU A 293 2.79 -9.26 -12.49
C LEU A 293 3.24 -8.13 -11.58
N PHE A 294 4.49 -8.19 -11.09
CA PHE A 294 4.97 -7.26 -10.07
C PHE A 294 4.94 -5.79 -10.52
N PRO A 295 5.51 -5.38 -11.69
CA PRO A 295 5.43 -3.99 -12.14
C PRO A 295 3.99 -3.54 -12.46
N VAL A 296 3.15 -4.42 -13.03
CA VAL A 296 1.75 -4.08 -13.31
C VAL A 296 0.96 -3.89 -12.03
N ALA A 297 1.12 -4.77 -11.04
CA ALA A 297 0.48 -4.63 -9.74
C ALA A 297 0.88 -3.32 -9.04
N THR A 298 2.17 -2.97 -9.08
CA THR A 298 2.71 -1.74 -8.51
C THR A 298 2.04 -0.50 -9.12
N LEU A 299 1.92 -0.44 -10.45
CA LEU A 299 1.26 0.68 -11.15
C LEU A 299 -0.23 0.74 -10.85
N LEU A 300 -0.91 -0.40 -10.81
CA LEU A 300 -2.33 -0.48 -10.45
C LEU A 300 -2.56 -0.02 -8.99
N GLY A 301 -1.64 -0.35 -8.08
CA GLY A 301 -1.68 0.12 -6.70
C GLY A 301 -1.56 1.63 -6.58
N ALA A 302 -0.62 2.22 -7.30
CA ALA A 302 -0.46 3.67 -7.38
C ALA A 302 -1.73 4.35 -7.90
N LEU A 303 -2.28 3.87 -9.02
CA LEU A 303 -3.53 4.38 -9.59
C LEU A 303 -4.70 4.24 -8.63
N PHE A 304 -4.85 3.09 -7.99
CA PHE A 304 -5.95 2.82 -7.06
C PHE A 304 -5.96 3.80 -5.88
N VAL A 305 -4.80 4.04 -5.24
CA VAL A 305 -4.72 4.94 -4.09
C VAL A 305 -4.85 6.41 -4.50
N ILE A 306 -4.30 6.83 -5.65
CA ILE A 306 -4.52 8.19 -6.19
C ILE A 306 -6.01 8.47 -6.36
N TRP A 307 -6.74 7.57 -7.03
CA TRP A 307 -8.17 7.76 -7.27
C TRP A 307 -9.00 7.59 -6.00
N ALA A 308 -8.62 6.68 -5.10
CA ALA A 308 -9.25 6.57 -3.79
C ALA A 308 -9.14 7.88 -2.99
N ASP A 309 -7.99 8.55 -3.03
CA ASP A 309 -7.79 9.86 -2.40
C ASP A 309 -8.61 10.95 -3.08
N VAL A 310 -8.70 10.98 -4.41
CA VAL A 310 -9.56 11.93 -5.14
C VAL A 310 -11.01 11.75 -4.71
N PHE A 311 -11.53 10.53 -4.76
CA PHE A 311 -12.92 10.26 -4.36
C PHE A 311 -13.17 10.60 -2.89
N SER A 312 -12.22 10.32 -1.99
CA SER A 312 -12.35 10.66 -0.58
C SER A 312 -12.51 12.17 -0.32
N ARG A 313 -11.98 13.01 -1.24
CA ARG A 313 -12.05 14.48 -1.17
C ARG A 313 -13.31 15.10 -1.80
N ILE A 314 -13.97 14.38 -2.71
CA ILE A 314 -15.07 14.95 -3.51
C ILE A 314 -16.44 14.36 -3.20
N ILE A 315 -16.53 13.17 -2.56
CA ILE A 315 -17.81 12.50 -2.29
C ILE A 315 -18.68 13.28 -1.32
N ILE A 316 -18.08 13.87 -0.28
CA ILE A 316 -18.82 14.63 0.73
C ILE A 316 -18.49 16.12 0.56
N PRO A 317 -19.47 16.98 0.25
CA PRO A 317 -19.23 18.41 0.18
C PRO A 317 -18.72 18.96 1.53
N ASN A 318 -17.66 19.76 1.51
CA ASN A 318 -17.05 20.42 2.67
C ASN A 318 -16.53 19.49 3.77
N ALA A 319 -16.36 18.18 3.50
CA ALA A 319 -15.75 17.24 4.41
C ALA A 319 -14.87 16.25 3.65
N GLU A 320 -13.77 15.83 4.27
CA GLU A 320 -12.91 14.78 3.72
C GLU A 320 -13.21 13.45 4.39
N LEU A 321 -13.49 12.43 3.58
CA LEU A 321 -13.63 11.06 4.07
C LEU A 321 -12.23 10.46 4.27
N PRO A 322 -11.93 9.80 5.40
CA PRO A 322 -10.69 9.03 5.53
C PRO A 322 -10.54 8.00 4.41
N ILE A 323 -9.36 7.96 3.77
CA ILE A 323 -9.14 7.15 2.57
C ILE A 323 -9.33 5.65 2.83
N GLY A 324 -8.99 5.16 4.03
CA GLY A 324 -9.17 3.77 4.42
C GLY A 324 -10.63 3.33 4.41
N ILE A 325 -11.59 4.24 4.69
CA ILE A 325 -13.03 3.95 4.54
C ILE A 325 -13.36 3.70 3.06
N PHE A 326 -12.89 4.58 2.17
CA PHE A 326 -13.15 4.43 0.74
C PHE A 326 -12.55 3.13 0.18
N THR A 327 -11.28 2.85 0.51
CA THR A 327 -10.62 1.62 0.05
C THR A 327 -11.30 0.36 0.57
N ALA A 328 -11.85 0.38 1.80
CA ALA A 328 -12.62 -0.73 2.36
C ALA A 328 -13.99 -0.89 1.68
N LEU A 329 -14.71 0.21 1.44
CA LEU A 329 -16.02 0.19 0.77
C LEU A 329 -15.94 -0.32 -0.68
N VAL A 330 -14.85 -0.04 -1.38
CA VAL A 330 -14.61 -0.57 -2.74
C VAL A 330 -14.01 -1.98 -2.67
N GLY A 331 -13.07 -2.19 -1.76
CA GLY A 331 -12.27 -3.40 -1.68
C GLY A 331 -13.05 -4.62 -1.20
N ALA A 332 -13.87 -4.48 -0.16
CA ALA A 332 -14.59 -5.60 0.39
C ALA A 332 -15.65 -6.19 -0.58
N PRO A 333 -16.50 -5.39 -1.26
CA PRO A 333 -17.42 -5.90 -2.27
C PRO A 333 -16.69 -6.56 -3.45
N PHE A 334 -15.60 -5.94 -3.93
CA PHE A 334 -14.79 -6.51 -4.99
C PHE A 334 -14.25 -7.89 -4.62
N PHE A 335 -13.78 -8.05 -3.39
CA PHE A 335 -13.26 -9.31 -2.89
C PHE A 335 -14.36 -10.37 -2.73
N ILE A 336 -15.53 -9.99 -2.22
CA ILE A 336 -16.71 -10.88 -2.13
C ILE A 336 -17.09 -11.40 -3.52
N TYR A 337 -17.06 -10.53 -4.54
CA TYR A 337 -17.35 -10.92 -5.93
C TYR A 337 -16.35 -11.96 -6.44
N ILE A 338 -15.05 -11.76 -6.21
CA ILE A 338 -14.00 -12.71 -6.63
C ILE A 338 -14.17 -14.08 -5.96
N VAL A 339 -14.40 -14.12 -4.64
CA VAL A 339 -14.58 -15.37 -3.88
C VAL A 339 -15.86 -16.07 -4.30
N GLY A 340 -16.94 -15.32 -4.52
CA GLY A 340 -18.23 -15.86 -4.97
C GLY A 340 -18.21 -16.40 -6.40
N GLY A 341 -17.44 -15.76 -7.30
CA GLY A 341 -17.33 -16.18 -8.71
C GLY A 341 -16.63 -17.53 -8.89
N ARG A 342 -15.59 -17.83 -8.10
CA ARG A 342 -14.87 -19.11 -8.15
C ARG A 342 -15.74 -20.33 -7.81
N ARG A 343 -16.81 -20.17 -7.05
CA ARG A 343 -17.73 -21.28 -6.75
C ARG A 343 -18.57 -21.72 -7.96
N ARG A 344 -18.69 -20.92 -8.99
CA ARG A 344 -19.45 -21.29 -10.20
C ARG A 344 -18.64 -22.14 -11.18
N GLU A 345 -17.31 -21.97 -11.25
CA GLU A 345 -16.45 -22.75 -12.17
C GLU A 345 -16.15 -24.17 -11.70
N VAL A 346 -16.30 -24.47 -10.39
CA VAL A 346 -16.09 -25.82 -9.83
C VAL A 346 -17.37 -26.69 -9.90
N ARG A 347 -18.49 -26.15 -10.38
CA ARG A 347 -19.77 -26.87 -10.50
C ARG A 347 -20.21 -27.24 -11.92
N VAL A 348 -19.28 -27.15 -12.90
CA VAL A 348 -19.53 -27.59 -14.29
C VAL A 348 -18.66 -28.81 -14.63
#